data_8f26d87eec159df82ff5ffc67a876fc3
#
_entry.id   8f26d87eec159df82ff5ffc67a876fc3
#
_cell.length_a   1.000
_cell.length_b   1.000
_cell.length_c   1.000
_cell.angle_alpha   90.00
_cell.angle_beta   90.00
_cell.angle_gamma   90.00
#
_symmetry.space_group_name_H-M   'P 1'
#
loop_
_entity.id
_entity.type
_entity.pdbx_description
1 polymer ?
#
loop_
_entity_poly.entity_id
_entity_poly.type
_entity_poly.pdbx_seq_one_letter_code
_entity_poly.pdbx_strand_id
1 'polypeptide(L)'
;FFPPISLGRNGGARRAGASPGEESPIPNKVVNQMNRPRLPLGDYYQLLLRHELVADDTPLTADATRPVALVSCDSNVVIPNTLFLCKGAKFKPEYLRDAMGKGAFAYVSETAYPEVPLPCIKVTDIRRAMGLLADRAFGHPSGELKITGITGTKGKTTTAYYFKSIVDTWLAGQSHRESALLSTIVTDDGVERKPAKLTTPEPLDLQKHLFHAVSAGADYLTMEVSSQALKYGRVIGVELTCAVFLNIGEDHISPVEHPNLEDYLNSKLLIFKQAQNACISLDCDHVEQVRAAAEQCPRVVTFSQKFPSADVYGSNVRKEGDRIAFHVRTPRYEGELAISTPGLFNVENALAAVAAAEVYDIPREAVAEGLVSAFVPGRMEHYVSRDGQISVIVDYSHNGMSLQNALRSVKAEYPGRELTVLFGCTGGKGIDRREGMGNAAGEWAHRIILTEDDPGPEEVEDICADIGVFLKRWNKDYTVIPDRERAVETAILEAQRPAVVLLAGKGCE
;
A
#
# COMPACT_ATOMS: atom_id res chain seq x y z
N PHE A 1 14.14 6.05 -40.57
CA PHE A 1 15.01 6.60 -39.51
C PHE A 1 14.24 7.77 -38.85
N PHE A 2 13.49 7.51 -37.77
CA PHE A 2 12.93 8.56 -36.91
C PHE A 2 13.86 8.67 -35.69
N PRO A 3 14.20 9.91 -35.24
CA PRO A 3 14.98 10.07 -34.04
C PRO A 3 14.16 9.59 -32.82
N PRO A 4 14.80 8.98 -31.81
CA PRO A 4 14.09 8.49 -30.63
C PRO A 4 13.38 9.63 -29.92
N ILE A 5 12.10 9.45 -29.61
CA ILE A 5 11.32 10.38 -28.77
C ILE A 5 11.89 10.29 -27.36
N SER A 6 12.60 11.33 -26.90
CA SER A 6 13.00 11.39 -25.51
C SER A 6 11.91 12.09 -24.71
N LEU A 7 11.25 11.35 -23.85
CA LEU A 7 10.34 11.89 -22.84
C LEU A 7 11.16 12.42 -21.67
N GLY A 8 10.94 13.68 -21.27
CA GLY A 8 11.55 14.29 -20.09
C GLY A 8 10.62 14.14 -18.88
N ARG A 9 11.17 13.79 -17.73
CA ARG A 9 10.44 13.89 -16.46
C ARG A 9 10.35 15.36 -16.07
N ASN A 10 9.16 15.88 -15.84
CA ASN A 10 8.97 17.14 -15.14
C ASN A 10 9.18 16.90 -13.64
N GLY A 11 10.39 17.00 -13.19
CA GLY A 11 10.75 16.92 -11.78
C GLY A 11 11.88 17.88 -11.50
N GLY A 12 11.74 18.64 -10.43
CA GLY A 12 12.63 19.71 -10.01
C GLY A 12 14.10 19.37 -10.10
N ALA A 13 14.90 20.43 -10.25
CA ALA A 13 16.33 20.40 -10.46
C ALA A 13 17.05 19.32 -9.63
N ARG A 14 17.58 18.32 -10.31
CA ARG A 14 18.58 17.43 -9.68
C ARG A 14 19.76 18.30 -9.27
N ARG A 15 20.04 18.37 -7.98
CA ARG A 15 21.39 18.74 -7.52
C ARG A 15 22.37 17.75 -8.18
N ALA A 16 23.19 18.25 -9.08
CA ALA A 16 24.31 17.52 -9.60
C ALA A 16 25.28 17.24 -8.46
N GLY A 17 25.68 15.99 -8.31
CA GLY A 17 26.89 15.65 -7.60
C GLY A 17 26.70 14.86 -6.33
N ALA A 18 26.42 13.60 -6.46
CA ALA A 18 27.14 12.52 -5.79
C ALA A 18 26.95 11.30 -6.69
N SER A 19 28.03 10.75 -7.20
CA SER A 19 28.07 9.38 -7.66
C SER A 19 27.47 8.51 -6.58
N PRO A 20 26.64 7.51 -6.88
CA PRO A 20 26.26 6.54 -5.88
C PRO A 20 27.57 5.86 -5.46
N GLY A 21 28.12 6.28 -4.30
CA GLY A 21 29.09 5.49 -3.59
C GLY A 21 28.41 4.15 -3.38
N GLU A 22 29.06 3.09 -3.79
CA GLU A 22 28.73 1.71 -3.45
C GLU A 22 28.77 1.60 -1.92
N GLU A 23 27.67 1.96 -1.25
CA GLU A 23 27.41 1.43 0.09
C GLU A 23 27.16 -0.06 -0.15
N SER A 24 28.17 -0.86 0.15
CA SER A 24 28.09 -2.31 0.10
C SER A 24 26.85 -2.74 0.90
N PRO A 25 25.93 -3.52 0.32
CA PRO A 25 24.77 -4.02 1.05
C PRO A 25 25.30 -4.75 2.28
N ILE A 26 24.78 -4.39 3.46
CA ILE A 26 25.09 -5.10 4.70
C ILE A 26 24.81 -6.58 4.40
N PRO A 27 25.79 -7.48 4.47
CA PRO A 27 25.60 -8.86 4.03
C PRO A 27 24.41 -9.47 4.80
N ASN A 28 23.53 -10.22 4.13
CA ASN A 28 22.38 -10.91 4.76
C ASN A 28 22.78 -11.76 6.00
N LYS A 29 24.03 -12.13 6.13
CA LYS A 29 24.59 -12.76 7.34
C LYS A 29 24.63 -11.84 8.55
N VAL A 30 24.79 -10.53 8.38
CA VAL A 30 24.85 -9.55 9.49
C VAL A 30 23.46 -9.29 10.05
N VAL A 31 22.44 -9.24 9.19
CA VAL A 31 21.03 -9.07 9.60
C VAL A 31 20.52 -10.26 10.44
N ASN A 32 21.01 -11.48 10.17
CA ASN A 32 20.69 -12.66 10.98
C ASN A 32 21.42 -12.70 12.35
N GLN A 33 22.39 -11.82 12.58
CA GLN A 33 23.13 -11.71 13.85
C GLN A 33 22.71 -10.50 14.70
N MET A 34 21.76 -9.67 14.22
CA MET A 34 21.18 -8.60 15.05
C MET A 34 20.52 -9.24 16.29
N ASN A 35 20.77 -8.69 17.47
CA ASN A 35 20.37 -9.20 18.79
C ASN A 35 18.84 -9.32 18.95
N ARG A 36 18.25 -10.36 18.34
CA ARG A 36 16.85 -10.70 18.62
C ARG A 36 16.75 -11.32 20.02
N PRO A 37 15.71 -11.01 20.79
CA PRO A 37 15.51 -11.63 22.08
C PRO A 37 15.30 -13.15 21.88
N ARG A 38 16.17 -13.96 22.47
CA ARG A 38 16.02 -15.42 22.52
C ARG A 38 15.23 -15.81 23.77
N LEU A 39 13.92 -15.66 23.68
CA LEU A 39 13.02 -15.94 24.78
C LEU A 39 12.78 -17.45 24.93
N PRO A 40 12.56 -17.95 26.16
CA PRO A 40 12.18 -19.33 26.39
C PRO A 40 10.80 -19.64 25.81
N LEU A 41 10.54 -20.89 25.43
CA LEU A 41 9.25 -21.32 24.89
C LEU A 41 8.07 -21.00 25.82
N GLY A 42 8.32 -21.06 27.13
CA GLY A 42 7.34 -20.72 28.16
C GLY A 42 6.79 -19.30 28.01
N ASP A 43 7.61 -18.32 27.60
CA ASP A 43 7.17 -16.94 27.40
C ASP A 43 6.16 -16.83 26.25
N TYR A 44 6.39 -17.55 25.17
CA TYR A 44 5.46 -17.61 24.02
C TYR A 44 4.15 -18.31 24.40
N TYR A 45 4.24 -19.41 25.17
CA TYR A 45 3.06 -20.12 25.66
C TYR A 45 2.24 -19.23 26.61
N GLN A 46 2.88 -18.55 27.57
CA GLN A 46 2.21 -17.61 28.49
C GLN A 46 1.58 -16.41 27.76
N LEU A 47 2.21 -15.95 26.67
CA LEU A 47 1.61 -14.92 25.81
C LEU A 47 0.30 -15.41 25.20
N LEU A 48 0.27 -16.61 24.63
CA LEU A 48 -0.93 -17.20 24.04
C LEU A 48 -2.03 -17.46 25.08
N LEU A 49 -1.66 -17.89 26.29
CA LEU A 49 -2.61 -18.07 27.40
C LEU A 49 -3.27 -16.74 27.81
N ARG A 50 -2.49 -15.67 27.98
CA ARG A 50 -3.01 -14.34 28.34
C ARG A 50 -3.98 -13.76 27.30
N HIS A 51 -3.85 -14.17 26.05
CA HIS A 51 -4.72 -13.79 24.96
C HIS A 51 -5.85 -14.78 24.66
N GLU A 52 -6.03 -15.79 25.54
CA GLU A 52 -7.09 -16.82 25.43
C GLU A 52 -7.03 -17.59 24.10
N LEU A 53 -5.82 -17.82 23.58
CA LEU A 53 -5.60 -18.49 22.31
C LEU A 53 -5.20 -19.95 22.45
N VAL A 54 -4.83 -20.42 23.64
CA VAL A 54 -4.54 -21.84 23.86
C VAL A 54 -5.84 -22.63 23.90
N ALA A 55 -5.96 -23.66 23.06
CA ALA A 55 -7.16 -24.48 23.00
C ALA A 55 -7.21 -25.48 24.18
N ASP A 56 -8.41 -25.63 24.76
CA ASP A 56 -8.75 -26.66 25.76
C ASP A 56 -7.78 -26.70 26.98
N ASP A 57 -7.22 -25.56 27.39
CA ASP A 57 -6.21 -25.42 28.45
C ASP A 57 -5.07 -26.48 28.33
N THR A 58 -4.73 -26.85 27.09
CA THR A 58 -3.73 -27.86 26.78
C THR A 58 -2.39 -27.51 27.43
N PRO A 59 -1.86 -28.27 28.38
CA PRO A 59 -0.61 -27.94 29.06
C PRO A 59 0.57 -27.99 28.07
N LEU A 60 1.56 -27.13 28.29
CA LEU A 60 2.80 -27.20 27.54
C LEU A 60 3.55 -28.49 27.87
N THR A 61 3.67 -29.36 26.88
CA THR A 61 4.38 -30.66 27.02
C THR A 61 5.87 -30.57 26.68
N ALA A 62 6.30 -29.44 26.10
CA ALA A 62 7.70 -29.16 25.77
C ALA A 62 8.42 -28.51 26.95
N ASP A 63 9.75 -28.57 26.94
CA ASP A 63 10.59 -27.85 27.90
C ASP A 63 10.37 -26.33 27.78
N ALA A 64 9.68 -25.77 28.76
CA ALA A 64 9.34 -24.34 28.82
C ALA A 64 10.58 -23.41 28.89
N THR A 65 11.71 -23.92 29.37
CA THR A 65 12.96 -23.16 29.52
C THR A 65 13.79 -23.10 28.25
N ARG A 66 13.46 -23.95 27.26
CA ARG A 66 14.22 -24.05 26.02
C ARG A 66 14.12 -22.75 25.20
N PRO A 67 15.26 -22.11 24.84
CA PRO A 67 15.27 -20.85 24.12
C PRO A 67 14.79 -21.07 22.66
N VAL A 68 13.90 -20.21 22.19
CA VAL A 68 13.45 -20.15 20.80
C VAL A 68 14.44 -19.29 20.01
N ALA A 69 15.11 -19.91 19.04
CA ALA A 69 16.06 -19.20 18.16
C ALA A 69 15.39 -18.55 16.96
N LEU A 70 14.25 -19.11 16.51
CA LEU A 70 13.47 -18.64 15.37
C LEU A 70 12.00 -19.00 15.55
N VAL A 71 11.12 -18.09 15.18
CA VAL A 71 9.69 -18.36 14.92
C VAL A 71 9.49 -18.31 13.40
N SER A 72 8.98 -19.37 12.79
CA SER A 72 8.83 -19.45 11.33
C SER A 72 7.63 -20.29 10.92
N CYS A 73 7.00 -19.93 9.79
CA CYS A 73 6.00 -20.75 9.09
C CYS A 73 6.54 -21.28 7.74
N ASP A 74 7.81 -21.04 7.42
CA ASP A 74 8.49 -21.56 6.21
C ASP A 74 9.52 -22.63 6.61
N SER A 75 9.28 -23.88 6.17
CA SER A 75 10.17 -25.00 6.46
C SER A 75 11.55 -24.88 5.80
N ASN A 76 11.71 -24.00 4.79
CA ASN A 76 13.00 -23.82 4.11
C ASN A 76 14.03 -23.03 4.94
N VAL A 77 13.55 -22.17 5.87
CA VAL A 77 14.43 -21.30 6.68
C VAL A 77 14.62 -21.79 8.10
N VAL A 78 14.11 -22.98 8.44
CA VAL A 78 14.20 -23.55 9.78
C VAL A 78 15.65 -23.80 10.19
N ILE A 79 15.97 -23.48 11.44
CA ILE A 79 17.25 -23.72 12.12
C ILE A 79 17.01 -24.45 13.45
N PRO A 80 18.06 -25.00 14.11
CA PRO A 80 17.91 -25.58 15.43
C PRO A 80 17.26 -24.61 16.44
N ASN A 81 16.35 -25.14 17.26
CA ASN A 81 15.50 -24.39 18.21
C ASN A 81 14.46 -23.48 17.58
N THR A 82 13.92 -23.84 16.40
CA THR A 82 12.78 -23.14 15.79
C THR A 82 11.46 -23.58 16.45
N LEU A 83 10.60 -22.59 16.77
CA LEU A 83 9.16 -22.77 17.01
C LEU A 83 8.45 -22.63 15.66
N PHE A 84 7.85 -23.71 15.16
CA PHE A 84 7.25 -23.75 13.84
C PHE A 84 5.75 -23.45 13.88
N LEU A 85 5.24 -22.61 12.96
CA LEU A 85 3.83 -22.22 12.89
C LEU A 85 3.15 -22.92 11.71
N CYS A 86 2.20 -23.81 11.98
CA CYS A 86 1.43 -24.54 10.98
C CYS A 86 0.25 -23.69 10.52
N LYS A 87 0.43 -22.90 9.44
CA LYS A 87 -0.54 -21.91 8.97
C LYS A 87 -0.99 -22.16 7.55
N GLY A 88 -2.27 -21.90 7.31
CA GLY A 88 -2.87 -21.75 6.00
C GLY A 88 -3.65 -22.96 5.50
N ALA A 89 -4.67 -22.71 4.65
CA ALA A 89 -5.55 -23.75 4.11
C ALA A 89 -4.83 -24.79 3.22
N LYS A 90 -3.63 -24.44 2.73
CA LYS A 90 -2.79 -25.34 1.92
C LYS A 90 -1.65 -25.97 2.72
N PHE A 91 -1.69 -25.87 4.06
CA PHE A 91 -0.68 -26.48 4.91
C PHE A 91 -0.71 -28.01 4.75
N LYS A 92 0.48 -28.62 4.70
CA LYS A 92 0.65 -30.09 4.61
C LYS A 92 1.56 -30.59 5.73
N PRO A 93 1.25 -31.74 6.36
CA PRO A 93 2.09 -32.30 7.42
C PRO A 93 3.56 -32.54 7.01
N GLU A 94 3.83 -32.69 5.71
CA GLU A 94 5.19 -32.83 5.17
C GLU A 94 6.06 -31.61 5.49
N TYR A 95 5.48 -30.40 5.50
CA TYR A 95 6.21 -29.17 5.85
C TYR A 95 6.65 -29.18 7.32
N LEU A 96 5.83 -29.75 8.22
CA LEU A 96 6.18 -29.90 9.62
C LEU A 96 7.26 -30.98 9.81
N ARG A 97 7.20 -32.10 9.06
CA ARG A 97 8.26 -33.15 9.09
C ARG A 97 9.59 -32.58 8.58
N ASP A 98 9.57 -31.79 7.52
CA ASP A 98 10.76 -31.10 7.00
C ASP A 98 11.33 -30.12 8.05
N ALA A 99 10.47 -29.31 8.67
CA ALA A 99 10.86 -28.42 9.75
C ALA A 99 11.48 -29.15 10.94
N MET A 100 10.90 -30.30 11.35
CA MET A 100 11.45 -31.16 12.38
C MET A 100 12.84 -31.67 12.02
N GLY A 101 13.03 -32.15 10.78
CA GLY A 101 14.32 -32.62 10.29
C GLY A 101 15.42 -31.52 10.27
N LYS A 102 15.04 -30.26 10.18
CA LYS A 102 15.93 -29.10 10.22
C LYS A 102 16.13 -28.49 11.62
N GLY A 103 15.43 -29.02 12.64
CA GLY A 103 15.65 -28.62 14.03
C GLY A 103 14.54 -27.81 14.68
N ALA A 104 13.33 -27.78 14.10
CA ALA A 104 12.15 -27.36 14.85
C ALA A 104 11.94 -28.30 16.03
N PHE A 105 11.61 -27.77 17.20
CA PHE A 105 11.49 -28.53 18.42
C PHE A 105 10.09 -28.52 19.06
N ALA A 106 9.24 -27.62 18.59
CA ALA A 106 7.84 -27.50 18.94
C ALA A 106 7.11 -26.81 17.78
N TYR A 107 5.79 -26.93 17.74
CA TYR A 107 4.97 -26.25 16.76
C TYR A 107 3.68 -25.69 17.37
N VAL A 108 3.12 -24.67 16.69
CA VAL A 108 1.83 -24.06 17.01
C VAL A 108 0.86 -24.33 15.87
N SER A 109 -0.34 -24.81 16.18
CA SER A 109 -1.35 -25.19 15.20
C SER A 109 -2.75 -25.20 15.78
N GLU A 110 -3.78 -25.04 14.95
CA GLU A 110 -5.18 -25.29 15.33
C GLU A 110 -5.48 -26.79 15.39
N THR A 111 -4.70 -27.61 14.68
CA THR A 111 -4.86 -29.05 14.60
C THR A 111 -3.55 -29.73 15.03
N ALA A 112 -3.64 -30.72 15.91
CA ALA A 112 -2.49 -31.55 16.24
C ALA A 112 -2.19 -32.58 15.11
N TYR A 113 -0.88 -32.84 14.89
CA TYR A 113 -0.37 -33.80 13.90
C TYR A 113 0.34 -34.94 14.62
N PRO A 114 -0.41 -35.99 15.09
CA PRO A 114 0.15 -37.09 15.91
C PRO A 114 1.26 -37.88 15.21
N GLU A 115 1.27 -37.84 13.87
CA GLU A 115 2.29 -38.48 13.03
C GLU A 115 3.66 -37.78 13.05
N VAL A 116 3.74 -36.58 13.65
CA VAL A 116 5.00 -35.85 13.82
C VAL A 116 5.31 -35.74 15.30
N PRO A 117 6.39 -36.42 15.79
CA PRO A 117 6.70 -36.51 17.22
C PRO A 117 7.31 -35.20 17.76
N LEU A 118 6.62 -34.09 17.60
CA LEU A 118 6.96 -32.80 18.18
C LEU A 118 5.85 -32.34 19.14
N PRO A 119 6.20 -31.65 20.24
CA PRO A 119 5.22 -31.00 21.10
C PRO A 119 4.40 -29.95 20.31
N CYS A 120 3.07 -30.03 20.49
CA CYS A 120 2.12 -29.10 19.89
C CYS A 120 1.62 -28.08 20.93
N ILE A 121 1.66 -26.80 20.62
CA ILE A 121 0.86 -25.79 21.29
C ILE A 121 -0.39 -25.61 20.43
N LYS A 122 -1.51 -26.21 20.87
CA LYS A 122 -2.77 -26.14 20.17
C LYS A 122 -3.44 -24.79 20.44
N VAL A 123 -3.82 -24.09 19.37
CA VAL A 123 -4.44 -22.75 19.45
C VAL A 123 -5.81 -22.73 18.79
N THR A 124 -6.65 -21.78 19.20
CA THR A 124 -7.99 -21.57 18.64
C THR A 124 -7.97 -20.74 17.35
N ASP A 125 -6.94 -19.93 17.15
CA ASP A 125 -6.76 -19.04 15.97
C ASP A 125 -5.27 -18.88 15.68
N ILE A 126 -4.78 -19.59 14.68
CA ILE A 126 -3.36 -19.57 14.28
C ILE A 126 -2.94 -18.20 13.70
N ARG A 127 -3.86 -17.44 13.08
CA ARG A 127 -3.54 -16.13 12.51
C ARG A 127 -3.30 -15.10 13.61
N ARG A 128 -4.18 -15.05 14.61
CA ARG A 128 -3.97 -14.21 15.80
C ARG A 128 -2.73 -14.62 16.57
N ALA A 129 -2.54 -15.92 16.78
CA ALA A 129 -1.35 -16.46 17.45
C ALA A 129 -0.08 -16.04 16.71
N MET A 130 -0.04 -16.14 15.39
CA MET A 130 1.12 -15.75 14.57
C MET A 130 1.46 -14.26 14.70
N GLY A 131 0.47 -13.36 14.73
CA GLY A 131 0.71 -11.91 14.93
C GLY A 131 1.42 -11.65 16.27
N LEU A 132 0.88 -12.19 17.37
CA LEU A 132 1.45 -12.03 18.70
C LEU A 132 2.84 -12.66 18.85
N LEU A 133 3.00 -13.89 18.31
CA LEU A 133 4.29 -14.59 18.36
C LEU A 133 5.36 -13.91 17.52
N ALA A 134 4.98 -13.35 16.37
CA ALA A 134 5.89 -12.57 15.53
C ALA A 134 6.36 -11.32 16.25
N ASP A 135 5.44 -10.52 16.77
CA ASP A 135 5.75 -9.32 17.53
C ASP A 135 6.69 -9.62 18.72
N ARG A 136 6.37 -10.65 19.52
CA ARG A 136 7.21 -11.07 20.63
C ARG A 136 8.60 -11.54 20.19
N ALA A 137 8.69 -12.27 19.07
CA ALA A 137 9.95 -12.81 18.54
C ALA A 137 10.91 -11.72 18.05
N PHE A 138 10.39 -10.57 17.65
CA PHE A 138 11.17 -9.41 17.22
C PHE A 138 11.34 -8.32 18.31
N GLY A 139 10.77 -8.55 19.51
CA GLY A 139 10.98 -7.67 20.67
C GLY A 139 10.14 -6.39 20.66
N HIS A 140 8.93 -6.43 20.09
CA HIS A 140 8.00 -5.28 20.01
C HIS A 140 8.58 -4.05 19.28
N PRO A 141 9.08 -4.20 18.04
CA PRO A 141 9.81 -3.11 17.37
C PRO A 141 8.93 -1.89 17.07
N SER A 142 7.60 -2.05 17.00
CA SER A 142 6.68 -0.93 16.78
C SER A 142 6.68 0.08 17.94
N GLY A 143 7.03 -0.34 19.17
CA GLY A 143 7.15 0.55 20.31
C GLY A 143 8.33 1.54 20.23
N GLU A 144 9.30 1.28 19.34
CA GLU A 144 10.47 2.12 19.10
C GLU A 144 10.30 3.03 17.86
N LEU A 145 9.19 2.91 17.12
CA LEU A 145 8.91 3.63 15.88
C LEU A 145 7.67 4.51 16.01
N LYS A 146 7.69 5.64 15.35
CA LYS A 146 6.48 6.43 15.09
C LYS A 146 5.84 5.95 13.78
N ILE A 147 4.84 5.08 13.89
CA ILE A 147 4.23 4.42 12.73
C ILE A 147 2.95 5.12 12.31
N THR A 148 2.87 5.50 11.02
CA THR A 148 1.63 5.96 10.40
C THR A 148 1.07 4.86 9.51
N GLY A 149 -0.09 4.32 9.89
CA GLY A 149 -0.84 3.32 9.12
C GLY A 149 -1.95 3.96 8.29
N ILE A 150 -1.99 3.67 7.00
CA ILE A 150 -2.92 4.30 6.05
C ILE A 150 -3.86 3.23 5.47
N THR A 151 -5.17 3.39 5.67
CA THR A 151 -6.20 2.54 5.07
C THR A 151 -7.21 3.34 4.25
N GLY A 152 -7.94 2.65 3.42
CA GLY A 152 -8.95 3.19 2.51
C GLY A 152 -9.15 2.28 1.31
N THR A 153 -10.18 2.52 0.52
CA THR A 153 -10.36 1.81 -0.74
C THR A 153 -9.34 2.29 -1.77
N LYS A 154 -9.21 3.60 -1.94
CA LYS A 154 -8.29 4.27 -2.89
C LYS A 154 -7.38 5.28 -2.17
N GLY A 155 -6.27 5.64 -2.82
CA GLY A 155 -5.39 6.71 -2.36
C GLY A 155 -4.29 6.29 -1.36
N LYS A 156 -4.31 5.08 -0.79
CA LYS A 156 -3.34 4.62 0.22
C LYS A 156 -1.88 4.86 -0.20
N THR A 157 -1.50 4.38 -1.37
CA THR A 157 -0.14 4.49 -1.89
C THR A 157 0.26 5.96 -2.08
N THR A 158 -0.58 6.75 -2.73
CA THR A 158 -0.30 8.18 -2.97
C THR A 158 -0.13 8.93 -1.65
N THR A 159 -1.05 8.72 -0.70
CA THR A 159 -0.96 9.34 0.63
C THR A 159 0.29 8.89 1.38
N ALA A 160 0.67 7.60 1.30
CA ALA A 160 1.87 7.08 1.94
C ALA A 160 3.15 7.73 1.39
N TYR A 161 3.24 7.92 0.08
CA TYR A 161 4.37 8.59 -0.55
C TYR A 161 4.38 10.10 -0.24
N TYR A 162 3.24 10.76 -0.22
CA TYR A 162 3.15 12.16 0.19
C TYR A 162 3.61 12.34 1.63
N PHE A 163 3.09 11.52 2.54
CA PHE A 163 3.46 11.61 3.94
C PHE A 163 4.94 11.27 4.17
N LYS A 164 5.45 10.20 3.52
CA LYS A 164 6.90 9.89 3.57
C LYS A 164 7.73 11.08 3.07
N SER A 165 7.39 11.68 1.94
CA SER A 165 8.12 12.82 1.39
C SER A 165 8.11 14.03 2.34
N ILE A 166 6.97 14.30 3.00
CA ILE A 166 6.86 15.35 4.03
C ILE A 166 7.79 15.04 5.21
N VAL A 167 7.76 13.81 5.73
CA VAL A 167 8.59 13.39 6.86
C VAL A 167 10.07 13.46 6.49
N ASP A 168 10.47 12.94 5.33
CA ASP A 168 11.86 12.94 4.90
C ASP A 168 12.41 14.37 4.68
N THR A 169 11.59 15.27 4.13
CA THR A 169 11.93 16.69 4.00
C THR A 169 12.17 17.32 5.37
N TRP A 170 11.31 17.02 6.33
CA TRP A 170 11.45 17.50 7.70
C TRP A 170 12.68 16.94 8.40
N LEU A 171 12.96 15.63 8.26
CA LEU A 171 14.10 14.95 8.85
C LEU A 171 15.43 15.43 8.24
N ALA A 172 15.48 15.67 6.93
CA ALA A 172 16.65 16.20 6.26
C ALA A 172 17.11 17.55 6.84
N GLY A 173 16.17 18.41 7.27
CA GLY A 173 16.44 19.65 7.97
C GLY A 173 17.04 19.45 9.38
N GLN A 174 16.95 18.26 9.94
CA GLN A 174 17.44 17.90 11.28
C GLN A 174 18.66 16.96 11.25
N SER A 175 19.17 16.61 10.06
CA SER A 175 20.26 15.64 9.86
C SER A 175 19.93 14.23 10.37
N HIS A 176 18.64 13.86 10.36
CA HIS A 176 18.16 12.52 10.65
C HIS A 176 18.12 11.65 9.38
N ARG A 177 18.01 10.34 9.57
CA ARG A 177 17.83 9.38 8.45
C ARG A 177 16.44 9.49 7.83
N GLU A 178 16.32 9.09 6.57
CA GLU A 178 15.02 8.95 5.89
C GLU A 178 14.12 7.97 6.63
N SER A 179 12.81 8.19 6.54
CA SER A 179 11.79 7.32 7.11
C SER A 179 11.63 6.03 6.31
N ALA A 180 11.22 4.95 6.98
CA ALA A 180 10.89 3.69 6.33
C ALA A 180 9.51 3.72 5.64
N LEU A 181 9.33 2.87 4.62
CA LEU A 181 8.08 2.76 3.84
C LEU A 181 7.72 1.31 3.54
N LEU A 182 6.51 0.89 3.94
CA LEU A 182 5.90 -0.37 3.52
C LEU A 182 4.66 -0.07 2.69
N SER A 183 4.75 -0.25 1.38
CA SER A 183 3.68 0.11 0.44
C SER A 183 3.35 -1.03 -0.52
N THR A 184 2.35 -0.83 -1.37
CA THR A 184 2.04 -1.76 -2.47
C THR A 184 3.17 -1.83 -3.50
N ILE A 185 3.96 -0.75 -3.65
CA ILE A 185 5.01 -0.64 -4.67
C ILE A 185 6.35 -1.14 -4.13
N VAL A 186 6.74 -0.68 -2.95
CA VAL A 186 8.07 -0.91 -2.40
C VAL A 186 7.99 -1.21 -0.92
N THR A 187 8.86 -2.11 -0.48
CA THR A 187 9.29 -2.28 0.90
C THR A 187 10.66 -1.64 1.02
N ASP A 188 10.76 -0.59 1.87
CA ASP A 188 12.00 0.12 2.18
C ASP A 188 12.08 0.26 3.70
N ASP A 189 12.86 -0.60 4.35
CA ASP A 189 12.97 -0.68 5.80
C ASP A 189 14.31 -0.15 6.32
N GLY A 190 15.05 0.56 5.46
CA GLY A 190 16.37 1.10 5.80
C GLY A 190 17.52 0.09 5.74
N VAL A 191 17.21 -1.22 5.69
CA VAL A 191 18.17 -2.32 5.48
C VAL A 191 17.98 -2.94 4.10
N GLU A 192 16.73 -3.15 3.71
CA GLU A 192 16.34 -3.71 2.41
C GLU A 192 15.44 -2.71 1.67
N ARG A 193 15.69 -2.53 0.36
CA ARG A 193 14.76 -1.85 -0.55
C ARG A 193 14.46 -2.77 -1.72
N LYS A 194 13.19 -3.19 -1.84
CA LYS A 194 12.77 -4.17 -2.85
C LYS A 194 11.31 -3.95 -3.26
N PRO A 195 10.90 -4.43 -4.46
CA PRO A 195 9.48 -4.47 -4.83
C PRO A 195 8.67 -5.20 -3.76
N ALA A 196 7.50 -4.65 -3.42
CA ALA A 196 6.61 -5.26 -2.44
C ALA A 196 5.92 -6.50 -3.02
N LYS A 197 5.77 -7.55 -2.21
CA LYS A 197 4.99 -8.74 -2.57
C LYS A 197 3.52 -8.61 -2.19
N LEU A 198 3.23 -7.86 -1.16
CA LEU A 198 1.89 -7.60 -0.62
C LEU A 198 1.83 -6.15 -0.16
N THR A 199 0.66 -5.53 -0.27
CA THR A 199 0.40 -4.17 0.26
C THR A 199 0.75 -4.07 1.75
N THR A 200 0.38 -5.09 2.53
CA THR A 200 0.75 -5.24 3.94
C THR A 200 1.37 -6.62 4.11
N PRO A 201 2.61 -6.74 4.54
CA PRO A 201 3.29 -8.01 4.71
C PRO A 201 2.59 -8.97 5.69
N GLU A 202 2.90 -10.26 5.61
CA GLU A 202 2.49 -11.25 6.61
C GLU A 202 3.19 -10.97 7.95
N PRO A 203 2.64 -11.40 9.10
CA PRO A 203 3.10 -10.94 10.43
C PRO A 203 4.60 -11.10 10.67
N LEU A 204 5.19 -12.24 10.30
CA LEU A 204 6.62 -12.47 10.50
C LEU A 204 7.49 -11.55 9.64
N ASP A 205 7.09 -11.32 8.39
CA ASP A 205 7.78 -10.39 7.50
C ASP A 205 7.58 -8.95 7.96
N LEU A 206 6.35 -8.59 8.40
CA LEU A 206 6.05 -7.26 8.90
C LEU A 206 6.93 -6.92 10.11
N GLN A 207 6.95 -7.79 11.13
CA GLN A 207 7.75 -7.56 12.32
C GLN A 207 9.27 -7.56 12.01
N LYS A 208 9.70 -8.35 11.03
CA LYS A 208 11.08 -8.29 10.50
C LYS A 208 11.39 -6.91 9.93
N HIS A 209 10.50 -6.34 9.11
CA HIS A 209 10.71 -5.01 8.50
C HIS A 209 10.69 -3.90 9.55
N LEU A 210 9.81 -3.99 10.57
CA LEU A 210 9.82 -3.05 11.69
C LEU A 210 11.15 -3.13 12.47
N PHE A 211 11.62 -4.34 12.77
CA PHE A 211 12.90 -4.57 13.42
C PHE A 211 14.09 -4.06 12.58
N HIS A 212 14.05 -4.21 11.27
CA HIS A 212 15.05 -3.63 10.37
C HIS A 212 15.05 -2.12 10.43
N ALA A 213 13.88 -1.47 10.41
CA ALA A 213 13.76 -0.02 10.50
C ALA A 213 14.38 0.53 11.79
N VAL A 214 14.06 -0.09 12.94
CA VAL A 214 14.69 0.23 14.23
C VAL A 214 16.21 0.06 14.17
N SER A 215 16.66 -1.09 13.64
CA SER A 215 18.10 -1.41 13.55
C SER A 215 18.86 -0.48 12.60
N ALA A 216 18.18 0.05 11.57
CA ALA A 216 18.72 1.05 10.67
C ALA A 216 18.74 2.47 11.29
N GLY A 217 18.10 2.65 12.45
CA GLY A 217 17.99 3.94 13.13
C GLY A 217 16.93 4.86 12.53
N ALA A 218 15.88 4.31 11.93
CA ALA A 218 14.72 5.08 11.54
C ALA A 218 13.85 5.39 12.76
N ASP A 219 13.36 6.64 12.87
CA ASP A 219 12.41 7.05 13.90
C ASP A 219 10.96 6.95 13.41
N TYR A 220 10.75 7.01 12.08
CA TYR A 220 9.44 7.07 11.44
C TYR A 220 9.27 5.96 10.41
N LEU A 221 8.06 5.40 10.37
CA LEU A 221 7.67 4.43 9.36
C LEU A 221 6.26 4.74 8.86
N THR A 222 6.08 4.75 7.55
CA THR A 222 4.77 4.84 6.91
C THR A 222 4.39 3.51 6.31
N MET A 223 3.18 3.01 6.54
CA MET A 223 2.72 1.76 5.97
C MET A 223 1.29 1.80 5.44
N GLU A 224 1.08 1.14 4.31
CA GLU A 224 -0.27 0.85 3.84
C GLU A 224 -0.85 -0.33 4.63
N VAL A 225 -2.09 -0.17 5.10
CA VAL A 225 -2.82 -1.19 5.85
C VAL A 225 -4.07 -1.61 5.08
N SER A 226 -4.02 -2.78 4.45
CA SER A 226 -5.14 -3.32 3.68
C SER A 226 -6.24 -3.89 4.61
N SER A 227 -7.49 -3.92 4.10
CA SER A 227 -8.61 -4.51 4.83
C SER A 227 -8.38 -5.99 5.17
N GLN A 228 -7.78 -6.76 4.26
CA GLN A 228 -7.42 -8.15 4.50
C GLN A 228 -6.35 -8.30 5.60
N ALA A 229 -5.37 -7.36 5.65
CA ALA A 229 -4.38 -7.39 6.72
C ALA A 229 -5.01 -7.18 8.11
N LEU A 230 -5.97 -6.28 8.20
CA LEU A 230 -6.75 -6.04 9.42
C LEU A 230 -7.64 -7.24 9.75
N LYS A 231 -8.43 -7.73 8.78
CA LYS A 231 -9.33 -8.88 8.93
C LYS A 231 -8.60 -10.13 9.39
N TYR A 232 -7.44 -10.39 8.81
CA TYR A 232 -6.67 -11.61 9.07
C TYR A 232 -5.56 -11.43 10.13
N GLY A 233 -5.56 -10.32 10.86
CA GLY A 233 -4.67 -10.10 11.99
C GLY A 233 -3.19 -9.94 11.64
N ARG A 234 -2.85 -9.54 10.39
CA ARG A 234 -1.45 -9.37 10.00
C ARG A 234 -0.72 -8.27 10.77
N VAL A 235 -1.46 -7.29 11.25
CA VAL A 235 -0.94 -6.13 11.99
C VAL A 235 -1.11 -6.25 13.50
N ILE A 236 -1.49 -7.43 14.02
CA ILE A 236 -1.57 -7.67 15.47
C ILE A 236 -0.18 -7.45 16.08
N GLY A 237 -0.13 -6.73 17.20
CA GLY A 237 1.11 -6.34 17.90
C GLY A 237 1.78 -5.10 17.32
N VAL A 238 1.24 -4.47 16.25
CA VAL A 238 1.76 -3.20 15.74
C VAL A 238 1.07 -2.04 16.44
N GLU A 239 1.82 -1.17 17.07
CA GLU A 239 1.33 0.08 17.65
C GLU A 239 1.43 1.21 16.62
N LEU A 240 0.28 1.83 16.29
CA LEU A 240 0.24 2.95 15.36
C LEU A 240 0.21 4.27 16.13
N THR A 241 1.17 5.15 15.88
CA THR A 241 1.12 6.53 16.37
C THR A 241 -0.03 7.28 15.70
N CYS A 242 -0.27 7.02 14.40
CA CYS A 242 -1.34 7.62 13.64
C CYS A 242 -2.00 6.60 12.70
N ALA A 243 -3.32 6.53 12.72
CA ALA A 243 -4.11 5.81 11.73
C ALA A 243 -4.82 6.80 10.80
N VAL A 244 -4.66 6.64 9.48
CA VAL A 244 -5.31 7.47 8.47
C VAL A 244 -6.37 6.65 7.74
N PHE A 245 -7.62 7.10 7.80
CA PHE A 245 -8.75 6.52 7.06
C PHE A 245 -9.17 7.46 5.93
N LEU A 246 -8.94 7.03 4.69
CA LEU A 246 -9.16 7.87 3.51
C LEU A 246 -10.61 7.84 3.02
N ASN A 247 -11.08 6.66 2.67
CA ASN A 247 -12.39 6.47 2.05
C ASN A 247 -12.82 5.01 2.09
N ILE A 248 -14.10 4.79 1.80
CA ILE A 248 -14.69 3.48 1.58
C ILE A 248 -15.54 3.54 0.31
N GLY A 249 -15.53 2.49 -0.49
CA GLY A 249 -16.36 2.32 -1.68
C GLY A 249 -16.37 0.86 -2.06
N GLU A 250 -17.23 0.47 -2.99
CA GLU A 250 -17.32 -0.92 -3.45
C GLU A 250 -16.04 -1.35 -4.17
N ASP A 251 -15.29 -2.22 -3.51
CA ASP A 251 -14.10 -2.89 -4.03
C ASP A 251 -13.83 -4.11 -3.16
N HIS A 252 -13.15 -5.13 -3.67
CA HIS A 252 -12.84 -6.35 -2.95
C HIS A 252 -14.07 -7.13 -2.41
N ILE A 253 -15.27 -6.90 -2.96
CA ILE A 253 -16.47 -7.64 -2.58
C ILE A 253 -16.51 -8.94 -3.39
N SER A 254 -16.20 -10.04 -2.71
CA SER A 254 -16.19 -11.38 -3.29
C SER A 254 -16.29 -12.44 -2.20
N PRO A 255 -16.72 -13.68 -2.52
CA PRO A 255 -16.79 -14.77 -1.54
C PRO A 255 -15.46 -15.12 -0.88
N VAL A 256 -14.33 -14.78 -1.51
CA VAL A 256 -12.98 -15.12 -1.03
C VAL A 256 -12.28 -13.97 -0.28
N GLU A 257 -12.79 -12.73 -0.39
CA GLU A 257 -12.23 -11.56 0.28
C GLU A 257 -13.18 -11.00 1.33
N HIS A 258 -14.17 -10.22 0.90
CA HIS A 258 -15.20 -9.65 1.77
C HIS A 258 -16.59 -10.00 1.21
N PRO A 259 -17.45 -10.68 1.99
CA PRO A 259 -18.77 -11.11 1.50
C PRO A 259 -19.70 -9.93 1.16
N ASN A 260 -19.48 -8.77 1.75
CA ASN A 260 -20.27 -7.56 1.52
C ASN A 260 -19.50 -6.30 1.97
N LEU A 261 -20.06 -5.12 1.67
CA LEU A 261 -19.48 -3.82 1.99
C LEU A 261 -19.36 -3.61 3.52
N GLU A 262 -20.28 -4.14 4.30
CA GLU A 262 -20.26 -4.02 5.77
C GLU A 262 -19.05 -4.75 6.38
N ASP A 263 -18.77 -5.99 5.96
CA ASP A 263 -17.57 -6.73 6.37
C ASP A 263 -16.30 -6.00 5.93
N TYR A 264 -16.31 -5.40 4.74
CA TYR A 264 -15.18 -4.63 4.23
C TYR A 264 -14.92 -3.36 5.06
N LEU A 265 -15.97 -2.59 5.36
CA LEU A 265 -15.90 -1.42 6.22
C LEU A 265 -15.44 -1.81 7.64
N ASN A 266 -16.12 -2.76 8.26
CA ASN A 266 -15.80 -3.21 9.63
C ASN A 266 -14.35 -3.70 9.73
N SER A 267 -13.85 -4.39 8.69
CA SER A 267 -12.44 -4.80 8.65
C SER A 267 -11.48 -3.61 8.65
N LYS A 268 -11.78 -2.54 7.89
CA LYS A 268 -10.94 -1.33 7.87
C LYS A 268 -10.99 -0.55 9.19
N LEU A 269 -12.14 -0.50 9.84
CA LEU A 269 -12.31 0.19 11.13
C LEU A 269 -11.44 -0.42 12.25
N LEU A 270 -11.00 -1.66 12.11
CA LEU A 270 -10.08 -2.29 13.06
C LEU A 270 -8.74 -1.54 13.21
N ILE A 271 -8.35 -0.71 12.25
CA ILE A 271 -7.10 0.06 12.30
C ILE A 271 -7.05 0.97 13.53
N PHE A 272 -8.19 1.52 13.94
CA PHE A 272 -8.25 2.44 15.08
C PHE A 272 -7.99 1.75 16.43
N LYS A 273 -8.20 0.41 16.52
CA LYS A 273 -7.94 -0.33 17.77
C LYS A 273 -6.47 -0.37 18.18
N GLN A 274 -5.57 -0.01 17.28
CA GLN A 274 -4.12 -0.07 17.46
C GLN A 274 -3.48 1.32 17.36
N ALA A 275 -4.30 2.38 17.30
CA ALA A 275 -3.85 3.73 17.01
C ALA A 275 -3.98 4.67 18.22
N GLN A 276 -2.97 5.51 18.41
CA GLN A 276 -3.01 6.59 19.40
C GLN A 276 -3.73 7.83 18.86
N ASN A 277 -3.62 8.09 17.55
CA ASN A 277 -4.28 9.21 16.88
C ASN A 277 -4.97 8.71 15.62
N ALA A 278 -6.09 9.34 15.25
CA ALA A 278 -6.81 9.07 14.04
C ALA A 278 -6.87 10.30 13.14
N CYS A 279 -6.67 10.10 11.82
CA CYS A 279 -6.98 11.10 10.79
C CYS A 279 -8.09 10.53 9.90
N ILE A 280 -9.23 11.22 9.80
CA ILE A 280 -10.41 10.73 9.08
C ILE A 280 -10.92 11.73 8.05
N SER A 281 -11.27 11.24 6.87
CA SER A 281 -11.96 12.04 5.85
C SER A 281 -13.43 12.25 6.23
N LEU A 282 -13.87 13.50 6.21
CA LEU A 282 -15.31 13.82 6.33
C LEU A 282 -16.04 13.66 4.99
N ASP A 283 -15.30 13.53 3.88
CA ASP A 283 -15.86 13.38 2.54
C ASP A 283 -16.15 11.91 2.17
N CYS A 284 -15.78 10.97 3.04
CA CYS A 284 -15.96 9.54 2.78
C CYS A 284 -17.42 9.10 3.03
N ASP A 285 -17.84 8.07 2.27
CA ASP A 285 -19.08 7.37 2.58
C ASP A 285 -19.00 6.72 3.97
N HIS A 286 -20.13 6.53 4.64
CA HIS A 286 -20.20 5.96 5.98
C HIS A 286 -19.42 6.74 7.06
N VAL A 287 -19.24 8.06 6.89
CA VAL A 287 -18.43 8.91 7.78
C VAL A 287 -18.81 8.78 9.26
N GLU A 288 -20.09 8.61 9.60
CA GLU A 288 -20.55 8.49 10.99
C GLU A 288 -20.01 7.20 11.65
N GLN A 289 -19.98 6.09 10.91
CA GLN A 289 -19.41 4.82 11.41
C GLN A 289 -17.89 4.94 11.58
N VAL A 290 -17.21 5.61 10.64
CA VAL A 290 -15.77 5.88 10.72
C VAL A 290 -15.44 6.75 11.92
N ARG A 291 -16.22 7.82 12.14
CA ARG A 291 -16.08 8.74 13.28
C ARG A 291 -16.27 8.01 14.60
N ALA A 292 -17.36 7.26 14.74
CA ALA A 292 -17.64 6.48 15.95
C ALA A 292 -16.52 5.47 16.27
N ALA A 293 -15.96 4.82 15.26
CA ALA A 293 -14.83 3.93 15.45
C ALA A 293 -13.51 4.67 15.81
N ALA A 294 -13.33 5.88 15.31
CA ALA A 294 -12.14 6.70 15.60
C ALA A 294 -12.17 7.34 17.01
N GLU A 295 -13.34 7.49 17.64
CA GLU A 295 -13.49 8.05 18.99
C GLU A 295 -12.73 7.28 20.08
N GLN A 296 -12.36 6.03 19.82
CA GLN A 296 -11.48 5.29 20.73
C GLN A 296 -10.03 5.81 20.76
N CYS A 297 -9.64 6.59 19.76
CA CYS A 297 -8.32 7.23 19.71
C CYS A 297 -8.35 8.54 20.53
N PRO A 298 -7.33 8.79 21.38
CA PRO A 298 -7.27 10.01 22.21
C PRO A 298 -7.34 11.33 21.43
N ARG A 299 -6.89 11.34 20.18
CA ARG A 299 -6.93 12.51 19.29
C ARG A 299 -7.46 12.10 17.92
N VAL A 300 -8.44 12.85 17.42
CA VAL A 300 -8.97 12.70 16.07
C VAL A 300 -8.75 14.01 15.31
N VAL A 301 -8.13 13.93 14.14
CA VAL A 301 -7.94 15.04 13.20
C VAL A 301 -8.77 14.76 11.97
N THR A 302 -9.65 15.68 11.63
CA THR A 302 -10.53 15.56 10.46
C THR A 302 -9.98 16.30 9.26
N PHE A 303 -10.19 15.77 8.03
CA PHE A 303 -9.83 16.47 6.80
C PHE A 303 -10.95 16.41 5.76
N SER A 304 -11.06 17.45 4.92
CA SER A 304 -12.11 17.56 3.91
C SER A 304 -11.81 18.61 2.84
N GLN A 305 -12.39 18.44 1.66
CA GLN A 305 -12.55 19.49 0.65
C GLN A 305 -13.98 20.09 0.64
N LYS A 306 -14.96 19.38 1.20
CA LYS A 306 -16.39 19.76 1.16
C LYS A 306 -16.86 20.48 2.41
N PHE A 307 -16.34 20.07 3.57
CA PHE A 307 -16.81 20.56 4.87
C PHE A 307 -15.79 21.49 5.52
N PRO A 308 -16.07 22.81 5.55
CA PRO A 308 -15.18 23.80 6.17
C PRO A 308 -14.99 23.62 7.68
N SER A 309 -15.80 22.79 8.31
CA SER A 309 -15.68 22.46 9.75
C SER A 309 -14.56 21.47 10.05
N ALA A 310 -13.95 20.85 9.03
CA ALA A 310 -12.81 19.96 9.22
C ALA A 310 -11.60 20.69 9.81
N ASP A 311 -10.79 19.98 10.60
CA ASP A 311 -9.54 20.53 11.14
C ASP A 311 -8.58 20.93 10.03
N VAL A 312 -8.44 20.06 9.01
CA VAL A 312 -7.67 20.32 7.80
C VAL A 312 -8.65 20.47 6.63
N TYR A 313 -8.85 21.69 6.20
CA TYR A 313 -9.80 22.03 5.13
C TYR A 313 -9.06 22.52 3.89
N GLY A 314 -9.28 21.85 2.76
CA GLY A 314 -8.74 22.22 1.44
C GLY A 314 -9.79 22.85 0.55
N SER A 315 -9.43 23.96 -0.09
CA SER A 315 -10.34 24.69 -1.00
C SER A 315 -9.57 25.28 -2.18
N ASN A 316 -10.28 25.93 -3.09
CA ASN A 316 -9.69 26.65 -4.22
C ASN A 316 -8.70 25.83 -5.05
N VAL A 317 -9.06 24.57 -5.32
CA VAL A 317 -8.23 23.62 -6.07
C VAL A 317 -8.18 24.04 -7.54
N ARG A 318 -6.96 24.24 -8.06
CA ARG A 318 -6.74 24.68 -9.43
C ARG A 318 -5.41 24.19 -9.99
N LYS A 319 -5.36 24.03 -11.30
CA LYS A 319 -4.09 23.74 -12.00
C LYS A 319 -3.33 25.04 -12.24
N GLU A 320 -2.06 25.06 -11.85
CA GLU A 320 -1.12 26.16 -12.10
C GLU A 320 0.15 25.59 -12.73
N GLY A 321 0.27 25.74 -14.05
CA GLY A 321 1.39 25.15 -14.81
C GLY A 321 1.38 23.63 -14.75
N ASP A 322 2.43 23.04 -14.18
CA ASP A 322 2.61 21.61 -13.98
C ASP A 322 2.20 21.13 -12.58
N ARG A 323 1.64 22.02 -11.75
CA ARG A 323 1.22 21.73 -10.36
C ARG A 323 -0.27 21.89 -10.19
N ILE A 324 -0.78 21.29 -9.13
CA ILE A 324 -2.12 21.55 -8.61
C ILE A 324 -1.96 22.32 -7.31
N ALA A 325 -2.40 23.57 -7.31
CA ALA A 325 -2.41 24.45 -6.15
C ALA A 325 -3.77 24.38 -5.45
N PHE A 326 -3.76 24.53 -4.15
CA PHE A 326 -4.95 24.59 -3.31
C PHE A 326 -4.70 25.39 -2.05
N HIS A 327 -5.73 26.04 -1.55
CA HIS A 327 -5.68 26.69 -0.25
C HIS A 327 -5.98 25.70 0.86
N VAL A 328 -5.19 25.69 1.92
CA VAL A 328 -5.38 24.85 3.09
C VAL A 328 -5.51 25.67 4.35
N ARG A 329 -6.41 25.28 5.23
CA ARG A 329 -6.51 25.77 6.61
C ARG A 329 -6.35 24.56 7.53
N THR A 330 -5.45 24.68 8.49
CA THR A 330 -5.20 23.71 9.56
C THR A 330 -5.32 24.38 10.93
N PRO A 331 -5.29 23.66 12.05
CA PRO A 331 -5.23 24.26 13.37
C PRO A 331 -4.00 25.16 13.61
N ARG A 332 -2.90 24.94 12.87
CA ARG A 332 -1.62 25.63 13.10
C ARG A 332 -1.28 26.67 12.06
N TYR A 333 -1.79 26.55 10.84
CA TYR A 333 -1.50 27.48 9.76
C TYR A 333 -2.59 27.51 8.70
N GLU A 334 -2.58 28.57 7.91
CA GLU A 334 -3.43 28.76 6.74
C GLU A 334 -2.61 29.30 5.57
N GLY A 335 -2.88 28.87 4.34
CA GLY A 335 -2.20 29.35 3.15
C GLY A 335 -2.23 28.40 1.97
N GLU A 336 -1.48 28.72 0.93
CA GLU A 336 -1.39 27.90 -0.28
C GLU A 336 -0.41 26.74 -0.10
N LEU A 337 -0.80 25.57 -0.61
CA LEU A 337 0.03 24.40 -0.85
C LEU A 337 -0.10 23.95 -2.30
N ALA A 338 0.80 23.10 -2.76
CA ALA A 338 0.75 22.52 -4.09
C ALA A 338 1.27 21.08 -4.11
N ILE A 339 0.78 20.30 -5.08
CA ILE A 339 1.32 18.99 -5.43
C ILE A 339 1.78 18.98 -6.89
N SER A 340 2.81 18.19 -7.18
CA SER A 340 3.33 18.01 -8.55
C SER A 340 2.70 16.79 -9.27
N THR A 341 1.98 15.92 -8.54
CA THR A 341 1.27 14.80 -9.12
C THR A 341 -0.03 15.27 -9.78
N PRO A 342 -0.27 14.97 -11.07
CA PRO A 342 -1.55 15.26 -11.72
C PRO A 342 -2.72 14.55 -11.02
N GLY A 343 -3.94 14.97 -11.34
CA GLY A 343 -5.15 14.42 -10.79
C GLY A 343 -5.69 15.29 -9.65
N LEU A 344 -6.72 16.12 -9.94
CA LEU A 344 -7.34 17.01 -8.93
C LEU A 344 -7.81 16.26 -7.69
N PHE A 345 -8.19 14.97 -7.82
CA PHE A 345 -8.53 14.10 -6.71
C PHE A 345 -7.34 13.81 -5.76
N ASN A 346 -6.09 14.03 -6.22
CA ASN A 346 -4.92 13.83 -5.37
C ASN A 346 -4.79 14.90 -4.27
N VAL A 347 -5.57 15.98 -4.36
CA VAL A 347 -5.66 16.94 -3.25
C VAL A 347 -6.27 16.31 -2.00
N GLU A 348 -7.24 15.39 -2.14
CA GLU A 348 -7.76 14.62 -0.98
C GLU A 348 -6.66 13.79 -0.31
N ASN A 349 -5.81 13.13 -1.12
CA ASN A 349 -4.67 12.38 -0.63
C ASN A 349 -3.62 13.29 0.05
N ALA A 350 -3.42 14.50 -0.49
CA ALA A 350 -2.53 15.50 0.11
C ALA A 350 -3.08 16.01 1.44
N LEU A 351 -4.38 16.31 1.54
CA LEU A 351 -5.02 16.71 2.80
C LEU A 351 -4.91 15.63 3.88
N ALA A 352 -5.03 14.35 3.51
CA ALA A 352 -4.80 13.24 4.41
C ALA A 352 -3.36 13.21 4.94
N ALA A 353 -2.36 13.45 4.08
CA ALA A 353 -0.96 13.55 4.48
C ALA A 353 -0.70 14.79 5.35
N VAL A 354 -1.37 15.93 5.08
CA VAL A 354 -1.34 17.14 5.92
C VAL A 354 -1.95 16.86 7.29
N ALA A 355 -3.09 16.16 7.36
CA ALA A 355 -3.72 15.76 8.62
C ALA A 355 -2.81 14.85 9.46
N ALA A 356 -2.11 13.92 8.83
CA ALA A 356 -1.09 13.13 9.50
C ALA A 356 0.08 14.01 9.98
N ALA A 357 0.53 14.97 9.18
CA ALA A 357 1.59 15.91 9.56
C ALA A 357 1.21 16.79 10.78
N GLU A 358 -0.08 17.12 10.94
CA GLU A 358 -0.61 17.80 12.13
C GLU A 358 -0.48 16.96 13.40
N VAL A 359 -0.55 15.63 13.31
CA VAL A 359 -0.34 14.72 14.46
C VAL A 359 1.10 14.79 14.98
N TYR A 360 2.05 14.99 14.09
CA TYR A 360 3.49 15.03 14.42
C TYR A 360 4.05 16.44 14.54
N ASP A 361 3.21 17.46 14.49
CA ASP A 361 3.60 18.88 14.54
C ASP A 361 4.66 19.29 13.49
N ILE A 362 4.62 18.66 12.30
CA ILE A 362 5.55 18.94 11.20
C ILE A 362 5.32 20.38 10.69
N PRO A 363 6.37 21.20 10.54
CA PRO A 363 6.26 22.60 10.09
C PRO A 363 5.68 22.72 8.67
N ARG A 364 4.93 23.81 8.42
CA ARG A 364 4.31 24.09 7.12
C ARG A 364 5.31 24.04 5.95
N GLU A 365 6.51 24.53 6.17
CA GLU A 365 7.56 24.60 5.15
C GLU A 365 7.96 23.20 4.68
N ALA A 366 8.13 22.24 5.60
CA ALA A 366 8.42 20.86 5.28
C ALA A 366 7.22 20.17 4.60
N VAL A 367 5.99 20.49 5.01
CA VAL A 367 4.77 20.01 4.36
C VAL A 367 4.70 20.51 2.92
N ALA A 368 4.91 21.81 2.68
CA ALA A 368 4.84 22.42 1.35
C ALA A 368 5.92 21.85 0.41
N GLU A 369 7.16 21.78 0.85
CA GLU A 369 8.27 21.23 0.08
C GLU A 369 8.10 19.73 -0.17
N GLY A 370 7.72 18.96 0.86
CA GLY A 370 7.51 17.53 0.77
C GLY A 370 6.41 17.15 -0.21
N LEU A 371 5.28 17.87 -0.23
CA LEU A 371 4.20 17.63 -1.19
C LEU A 371 4.62 17.91 -2.65
N VAL A 372 5.38 18.98 -2.88
CA VAL A 372 5.87 19.31 -4.22
C VAL A 372 6.95 18.33 -4.69
N SER A 373 7.79 17.83 -3.78
CA SER A 373 8.88 16.92 -4.07
C SER A 373 8.44 15.46 -4.19
N ALA A 374 7.23 15.14 -3.74
CA ALA A 374 6.71 13.78 -3.74
C ALA A 374 6.62 13.20 -5.16
N PHE A 375 7.17 12.00 -5.31
CA PHE A 375 7.09 11.21 -6.53
C PHE A 375 6.48 9.85 -6.21
N VAL A 376 5.38 9.52 -6.89
CA VAL A 376 4.62 8.28 -6.69
C VAL A 376 4.70 7.43 -7.95
N PRO A 377 5.53 6.38 -7.98
CA PRO A 377 5.68 5.56 -9.18
C PRO A 377 4.34 4.96 -9.64
N GLY A 378 4.03 5.05 -10.93
CA GLY A 378 2.82 4.47 -11.51
C GLY A 378 1.48 4.98 -10.94
N ARG A 379 1.46 6.13 -10.31
CA ARG A 379 0.24 6.81 -9.82
C ARG A 379 0.20 8.23 -10.38
N MET A 380 -0.51 8.42 -11.48
CA MET A 380 -0.54 9.67 -12.24
C MET A 380 0.89 10.18 -12.58
N GLU A 381 1.82 9.28 -12.82
CA GLU A 381 3.20 9.61 -13.18
C GLU A 381 3.21 10.31 -14.53
N HIS A 382 3.79 11.51 -14.59
CA HIS A 382 3.64 12.42 -15.71
C HIS A 382 4.94 12.63 -16.49
N TYR A 383 4.84 12.50 -17.80
CA TYR A 383 5.89 12.74 -18.76
C TYR A 383 5.41 13.72 -19.84
N VAL A 384 6.32 14.55 -20.38
CA VAL A 384 5.99 15.52 -21.42
C VAL A 384 6.97 15.38 -22.57
N SER A 385 6.46 15.41 -23.79
CA SER A 385 7.31 15.47 -25.00
C SER A 385 8.14 16.74 -25.05
N ARG A 386 9.27 16.72 -25.74
CA ARG A 386 10.19 17.88 -25.82
C ARG A 386 9.52 19.15 -26.34
N ASP A 387 8.56 19.01 -27.25
CA ASP A 387 7.79 20.13 -27.84
C ASP A 387 6.58 20.54 -26.98
N GLY A 388 6.35 19.91 -25.83
CA GLY A 388 5.22 20.16 -24.94
C GLY A 388 3.85 19.74 -25.49
N GLN A 389 3.79 19.12 -26.66
CA GLN A 389 2.53 18.82 -27.35
C GLN A 389 1.87 17.52 -26.86
N ILE A 390 2.65 16.58 -26.32
CA ILE A 390 2.12 15.31 -25.81
C ILE A 390 2.44 15.21 -24.32
N SER A 391 1.40 15.02 -23.50
CA SER A 391 1.52 14.60 -22.10
C SER A 391 1.20 13.12 -22.01
N VAL A 392 2.05 12.32 -21.37
CA VAL A 392 1.81 10.90 -21.08
C VAL A 392 1.66 10.75 -19.58
N ILE A 393 0.57 10.13 -19.15
CA ILE A 393 0.27 9.88 -17.76
C ILE A 393 0.20 8.36 -17.56
N VAL A 394 0.99 7.84 -16.62
CA VAL A 394 0.98 6.42 -16.24
C VAL A 394 0.25 6.26 -14.92
N ASP A 395 -0.79 5.42 -14.90
CA ASP A 395 -1.59 5.22 -13.69
C ASP A 395 -2.00 3.76 -13.50
N TYR A 396 -2.16 3.35 -12.25
CA TYR A 396 -2.57 2.00 -11.86
C TYR A 396 -4.09 1.77 -11.92
N SER A 397 -4.86 2.66 -12.49
CA SER A 397 -6.32 2.55 -12.61
C SER A 397 -6.73 1.28 -13.33
N HIS A 398 -7.10 0.25 -12.57
CA HIS A 398 -7.42 -1.12 -13.02
C HIS A 398 -8.87 -1.54 -12.74
N ASN A 399 -9.76 -0.59 -12.41
CA ASN A 399 -11.20 -0.80 -12.29
C ASN A 399 -11.98 0.44 -12.76
N GLY A 400 -13.27 0.29 -12.97
CA GLY A 400 -14.13 1.33 -13.55
C GLY A 400 -14.09 2.65 -12.82
N MET A 401 -14.23 2.64 -11.49
CA MET A 401 -14.22 3.85 -10.64
C MET A 401 -12.88 4.60 -10.74
N SER A 402 -11.76 3.89 -10.65
CA SER A 402 -10.43 4.50 -10.73
C SER A 402 -10.18 5.10 -12.10
N LEU A 403 -10.53 4.37 -13.17
CA LEU A 403 -10.34 4.84 -14.53
C LEU A 403 -11.23 6.05 -14.84
N GLN A 404 -12.49 6.04 -14.40
CA GLN A 404 -13.41 7.17 -14.54
C GLN A 404 -12.85 8.43 -13.85
N ASN A 405 -12.37 8.30 -12.61
CA ASN A 405 -11.79 9.42 -11.87
C ASN A 405 -10.52 9.96 -12.55
N ALA A 406 -9.64 9.08 -13.02
CA ALA A 406 -8.43 9.47 -13.74
C ALA A 406 -8.78 10.19 -15.05
N LEU A 407 -9.65 9.62 -15.90
CA LEU A 407 -10.05 10.23 -17.17
C LEU A 407 -10.75 11.57 -16.99
N ARG A 408 -11.69 11.67 -16.04
CA ARG A 408 -12.38 12.91 -15.71
C ARG A 408 -11.41 14.00 -15.28
N SER A 409 -10.46 13.67 -14.42
CA SER A 409 -9.45 14.61 -13.92
C SER A 409 -8.52 15.06 -15.05
N VAL A 410 -8.00 14.11 -15.83
CA VAL A 410 -7.13 14.42 -16.97
C VAL A 410 -7.85 15.32 -17.98
N LYS A 411 -9.12 15.06 -18.29
CA LYS A 411 -9.90 15.90 -19.21
C LYS A 411 -10.09 17.34 -18.68
N ALA A 412 -10.30 17.49 -17.37
CA ALA A 412 -10.42 18.80 -16.74
C ALA A 412 -9.08 19.54 -16.68
N GLU A 413 -7.97 18.83 -16.47
CA GLU A 413 -6.63 19.42 -16.36
C GLU A 413 -5.99 19.77 -17.70
N TYR A 414 -6.43 19.13 -18.80
CA TYR A 414 -5.88 19.32 -20.15
C TYR A 414 -6.98 19.72 -21.16
N PRO A 415 -7.67 20.86 -20.95
CA PRO A 415 -8.75 21.27 -21.84
C PRO A 415 -8.25 21.48 -23.28
N GLY A 416 -9.04 21.04 -24.26
CA GLY A 416 -8.73 21.18 -25.68
C GLY A 416 -7.69 20.22 -26.24
N ARG A 417 -7.14 19.29 -25.42
CA ARG A 417 -6.26 18.22 -25.91
C ARG A 417 -7.05 16.97 -26.25
N GLU A 418 -6.58 16.23 -27.26
CA GLU A 418 -7.09 14.89 -27.52
C GLU A 418 -6.73 13.97 -26.34
N LEU A 419 -7.72 13.26 -25.79
CA LEU A 419 -7.51 12.29 -24.71
C LEU A 419 -7.53 10.88 -25.28
N THR A 420 -6.35 10.25 -25.32
CA THR A 420 -6.18 8.82 -25.62
C THR A 420 -6.09 8.03 -24.33
N VAL A 421 -6.83 6.91 -24.22
CA VAL A 421 -6.66 5.95 -23.13
C VAL A 421 -6.20 4.60 -23.67
N LEU A 422 -5.23 4.00 -22.97
CA LEU A 422 -4.74 2.65 -23.22
C LEU A 422 -4.91 1.83 -21.94
N PHE A 423 -5.61 0.70 -22.03
CA PHE A 423 -5.81 -0.21 -20.90
C PHE A 423 -6.14 -1.63 -21.35
N GLY A 424 -6.08 -2.57 -20.41
CA GLY A 424 -6.58 -3.93 -20.51
C GLY A 424 -7.33 -4.33 -19.25
N CYS A 425 -7.76 -5.58 -19.19
CA CYS A 425 -8.33 -6.21 -18.00
C CYS A 425 -7.70 -7.57 -17.78
N THR A 426 -7.68 -8.02 -16.51
CA THR A 426 -7.17 -9.35 -16.16
C THR A 426 -8.10 -10.45 -16.65
N GLY A 427 -7.52 -11.59 -17.01
CA GLY A 427 -8.29 -12.80 -17.32
C GLY A 427 -8.55 -13.68 -16.10
N GLY A 428 -9.61 -14.48 -16.14
CA GLY A 428 -9.98 -15.44 -15.09
C GLY A 428 -10.42 -14.85 -13.75
N LYS A 429 -10.33 -13.52 -13.57
CA LYS A 429 -10.73 -12.81 -12.35
C LYS A 429 -11.13 -11.36 -12.67
N GLY A 430 -11.99 -10.77 -11.83
CA GLY A 430 -12.36 -9.36 -11.99
C GLY A 430 -13.10 -9.07 -13.33
N ILE A 431 -13.90 -9.99 -13.84
CA ILE A 431 -14.66 -9.85 -15.10
C ILE A 431 -15.60 -8.64 -15.05
N ASP A 432 -16.14 -8.33 -13.88
CA ASP A 432 -16.96 -7.15 -13.60
C ASP A 432 -16.25 -5.83 -13.91
N ARG A 433 -14.92 -5.81 -13.88
CA ARG A 433 -14.11 -4.63 -14.22
C ARG A 433 -14.23 -4.26 -15.71
N ARG A 434 -14.45 -5.24 -16.61
CA ARG A 434 -14.57 -5.03 -18.06
C ARG A 434 -15.68 -4.02 -18.38
N GLU A 435 -16.86 -4.19 -17.75
CA GLU A 435 -17.97 -3.24 -17.90
C GLU A 435 -17.64 -1.85 -17.40
N GLY A 436 -17.14 -1.75 -16.14
CA GLY A 436 -16.84 -0.46 -15.53
C GLY A 436 -15.76 0.32 -16.28
N MET A 437 -14.70 -0.35 -16.73
CA MET A 437 -13.60 0.28 -17.47
C MET A 437 -14.02 0.66 -18.89
N GLY A 438 -14.78 -0.20 -19.58
CA GLY A 438 -15.34 0.11 -20.89
C GLY A 438 -16.27 1.32 -20.88
N ASN A 439 -17.18 1.39 -19.90
CA ASN A 439 -18.07 2.55 -19.74
C ASN A 439 -17.28 3.83 -19.45
N ALA A 440 -16.30 3.80 -18.54
CA ALA A 440 -15.46 4.96 -18.21
C ALA A 440 -14.68 5.46 -19.43
N ALA A 441 -14.07 4.56 -20.20
CA ALA A 441 -13.35 4.92 -21.42
C ALA A 441 -14.28 5.49 -22.49
N GLY A 442 -15.45 4.88 -22.69
CA GLY A 442 -16.45 5.33 -23.66
C GLY A 442 -16.99 6.72 -23.37
N GLU A 443 -17.21 7.07 -22.11
CA GLU A 443 -17.72 8.37 -21.68
C GLU A 443 -16.70 9.50 -21.88
N TRP A 444 -15.42 9.25 -21.57
CA TRP A 444 -14.45 10.34 -21.41
C TRP A 444 -13.39 10.41 -22.49
N ALA A 445 -12.96 9.28 -23.08
CA ALA A 445 -11.86 9.28 -24.04
C ALA A 445 -12.29 9.65 -25.47
N HIS A 446 -11.36 10.27 -26.21
CA HIS A 446 -11.52 10.51 -27.64
C HIS A 446 -11.03 9.30 -28.46
N ARG A 447 -9.89 8.71 -28.06
CA ARG A 447 -9.30 7.53 -28.68
C ARG A 447 -9.09 6.43 -27.64
N ILE A 448 -9.37 5.19 -27.98
CA ILE A 448 -9.30 4.05 -27.07
C ILE A 448 -8.44 2.94 -27.70
N ILE A 449 -7.43 2.49 -26.95
CA ILE A 449 -6.59 1.35 -27.33
C ILE A 449 -6.72 0.31 -26.23
N LEU A 450 -7.11 -0.91 -26.62
CA LEU A 450 -7.21 -2.07 -25.74
C LEU A 450 -5.98 -2.97 -25.97
N THR A 451 -5.43 -3.49 -24.88
CA THR A 451 -4.22 -4.29 -24.88
C THR A 451 -4.23 -5.32 -23.74
N GLU A 452 -3.19 -6.13 -23.60
CA GLU A 452 -3.05 -7.08 -22.50
C GLU A 452 -2.91 -6.39 -21.12
N ASP A 453 -3.43 -7.09 -20.09
CA ASP A 453 -3.22 -6.79 -18.67
C ASP A 453 -3.41 -8.06 -17.82
N ASP A 454 -2.37 -8.87 -17.68
CA ASP A 454 -2.38 -10.18 -17.02
C ASP A 454 -3.52 -11.10 -17.48
N PRO A 455 -3.56 -11.51 -18.76
CA PRO A 455 -4.68 -12.25 -19.35
C PRO A 455 -4.87 -13.65 -18.75
N GLY A 456 -3.82 -14.20 -18.07
CA GLY A 456 -3.88 -15.54 -17.51
C GLY A 456 -4.12 -16.60 -18.59
N PRO A 457 -5.17 -17.46 -18.44
CA PRO A 457 -5.49 -18.47 -19.44
C PRO A 457 -6.42 -17.97 -20.57
N GLU A 458 -6.89 -16.72 -20.53
CA GLU A 458 -7.79 -16.16 -21.55
C GLU A 458 -6.99 -15.49 -22.69
N GLU A 459 -7.52 -15.54 -23.91
CA GLU A 459 -6.93 -14.80 -25.02
C GLU A 459 -7.19 -13.31 -24.87
N VAL A 460 -6.18 -12.49 -25.19
CA VAL A 460 -6.27 -11.02 -25.04
C VAL A 460 -7.38 -10.44 -25.89
N GLU A 461 -7.54 -10.96 -27.11
CA GLU A 461 -8.58 -10.55 -28.06
C GLU A 461 -9.98 -10.78 -27.51
N ASP A 462 -10.23 -11.88 -26.79
CA ASP A 462 -11.53 -12.18 -26.18
C ASP A 462 -11.83 -11.20 -25.04
N ILE A 463 -10.85 -10.91 -24.19
CA ILE A 463 -10.97 -9.90 -23.14
C ILE A 463 -11.28 -8.53 -23.74
N CYS A 464 -10.57 -8.15 -24.81
CA CYS A 464 -10.79 -6.88 -25.52
C CYS A 464 -12.17 -6.83 -26.20
N ALA A 465 -12.64 -7.94 -26.75
CA ALA A 465 -13.98 -8.03 -27.34
C ALA A 465 -15.09 -7.83 -26.30
N ASP A 466 -14.94 -8.42 -25.11
CA ASP A 466 -15.85 -8.21 -23.98
C ASP A 466 -15.93 -6.74 -23.57
N ILE A 467 -14.78 -6.08 -23.42
CA ILE A 467 -14.71 -4.63 -23.11
C ILE A 467 -15.40 -3.84 -24.24
N GLY A 468 -15.18 -4.24 -25.50
CA GLY A 468 -15.75 -3.61 -26.69
C GLY A 468 -17.28 -3.61 -26.73
N VAL A 469 -17.95 -4.57 -26.10
CA VAL A 469 -19.41 -4.58 -25.95
C VAL A 469 -19.92 -3.33 -25.26
N PHE A 470 -19.20 -2.89 -24.21
CA PHE A 470 -19.58 -1.73 -23.41
C PHE A 470 -19.22 -0.42 -24.13
N LEU A 471 -18.10 -0.37 -24.87
CA LEU A 471 -17.72 0.78 -25.68
C LEU A 471 -18.72 1.09 -26.79
N LYS A 472 -19.32 0.06 -27.42
CA LYS A 472 -20.37 0.23 -28.42
C LYS A 472 -21.60 0.98 -27.89
N ARG A 473 -21.92 0.89 -26.61
CA ARG A 473 -23.02 1.64 -25.98
C ARG A 473 -22.80 3.16 -26.06
N TRP A 474 -21.53 3.58 -26.16
CA TRP A 474 -21.11 4.99 -26.27
C TRP A 474 -20.80 5.42 -27.71
N ASN A 475 -21.09 4.59 -28.71
CA ASN A 475 -20.71 4.81 -30.13
C ASN A 475 -19.22 5.10 -30.30
N LYS A 476 -18.37 4.38 -29.56
CA LYS A 476 -16.91 4.53 -29.61
C LYS A 476 -16.28 3.39 -30.38
N ASP A 477 -15.41 3.77 -31.31
CA ASP A 477 -14.48 2.86 -31.95
C ASP A 477 -13.27 2.66 -31.02
N TYR A 478 -12.64 1.50 -31.14
CA TYR A 478 -11.43 1.16 -30.40
C TYR A 478 -10.48 0.35 -31.27
N THR A 479 -9.20 0.41 -30.94
CA THR A 479 -8.15 -0.39 -31.58
C THR A 479 -7.68 -1.45 -30.61
N VAL A 480 -7.53 -2.70 -31.07
CA VAL A 480 -6.93 -3.79 -30.27
C VAL A 480 -5.48 -3.98 -30.73
N ILE A 481 -4.56 -3.86 -29.81
CA ILE A 481 -3.14 -4.15 -29.99
C ILE A 481 -2.71 -5.04 -28.82
N PRO A 482 -2.68 -6.38 -29.00
CA PRO A 482 -2.43 -7.31 -27.89
C PRO A 482 -1.11 -7.06 -27.18
N ASP A 483 -0.03 -6.85 -27.93
CA ASP A 483 1.27 -6.51 -27.38
C ASP A 483 1.26 -5.11 -26.77
N ARG A 484 1.47 -5.05 -25.43
CA ARG A 484 1.34 -3.80 -24.66
C ARG A 484 2.45 -2.79 -25.01
N GLU A 485 3.66 -3.24 -25.27
CA GLU A 485 4.78 -2.35 -25.63
C GLU A 485 4.47 -1.63 -26.96
N ARG A 486 4.04 -2.39 -27.97
CA ARG A 486 3.60 -1.84 -29.25
C ARG A 486 2.36 -0.94 -29.10
N ALA A 487 1.43 -1.30 -28.21
CA ALA A 487 0.26 -0.48 -27.95
C ALA A 487 0.63 0.89 -27.37
N VAL A 488 1.59 0.91 -26.43
CA VAL A 488 2.13 2.15 -25.83
C VAL A 488 2.82 3.01 -26.87
N GLU A 489 3.67 2.42 -27.70
CA GLU A 489 4.33 3.14 -28.82
C GLU A 489 3.30 3.77 -29.75
N THR A 490 2.30 2.98 -30.18
CA THR A 490 1.23 3.45 -31.07
C THR A 490 0.43 4.58 -30.44
N ALA A 491 0.08 4.46 -29.15
CA ALA A 491 -0.68 5.47 -28.43
C ALA A 491 0.05 6.84 -28.40
N ILE A 492 1.38 6.83 -28.28
CA ILE A 492 2.21 8.03 -28.20
C ILE A 492 2.52 8.59 -29.58
N LEU A 493 2.95 7.73 -30.54
CA LEU A 493 3.43 8.16 -31.84
C LEU A 493 2.31 8.67 -32.76
N GLU A 494 1.13 8.09 -32.65
CA GLU A 494 -0.04 8.45 -33.47
C GLU A 494 -0.99 9.45 -32.78
N ALA A 495 -0.63 9.98 -31.60
CA ALA A 495 -1.45 10.95 -30.90
C ALA A 495 -1.63 12.23 -31.72
N GLN A 496 -2.86 12.70 -31.86
CA GLN A 496 -3.18 13.96 -32.57
C GLN A 496 -2.91 15.15 -31.67
N ARG A 497 -1.87 15.89 -32.00
CA ARG A 497 -1.34 16.99 -31.18
C ARG A 497 -2.23 18.24 -31.21
N PRO A 498 -2.48 18.91 -30.10
CA PRO A 498 -1.97 18.59 -28.75
C PRO A 498 -2.77 17.46 -28.10
N ALA A 499 -2.08 16.53 -27.43
CA ALA A 499 -2.68 15.33 -26.88
C ALA A 499 -2.30 15.05 -25.43
N VAL A 500 -3.12 14.26 -24.75
CA VAL A 500 -2.78 13.59 -23.49
C VAL A 500 -3.08 12.09 -23.63
N VAL A 501 -2.12 11.26 -23.26
CA VAL A 501 -2.22 9.80 -23.32
C VAL A 501 -2.21 9.27 -21.91
N LEU A 502 -3.30 8.59 -21.50
CA LEU A 502 -3.39 7.90 -20.22
C LEU A 502 -3.10 6.40 -20.44
N LEU A 503 -2.00 5.92 -19.87
CA LEU A 503 -1.61 4.52 -19.82
C LEU A 503 -2.10 3.93 -18.50
N ALA A 504 -3.22 3.20 -18.52
CA ALA A 504 -3.89 2.71 -17.33
C ALA A 504 -3.73 1.17 -17.15
N GLY A 505 -3.93 0.72 -15.90
CA GLY A 505 -3.92 -0.69 -15.48
C GLY A 505 -2.68 -1.06 -14.68
N LYS A 506 -1.52 -1.09 -15.29
CA LYS A 506 -0.28 -1.63 -14.67
C LYS A 506 0.48 -0.64 -13.78
N GLY A 507 0.37 0.65 -14.00
CA GLY A 507 1.18 1.61 -13.24
C GLY A 507 2.68 1.37 -13.46
N CYS A 508 3.39 0.98 -12.39
CA CYS A 508 4.82 0.66 -12.41
C CYS A 508 5.14 -0.85 -12.50
N GLU A 509 4.14 -1.70 -12.76
CA GLU A 509 4.30 -3.15 -12.93
C GLU A 509 4.74 -3.52 -14.35
#